data_d99ed4146cffff7d6485f5dd1c00f9b4
#
_entry.id   d99ed4146cffff7d6485f5dd1c00f9b4
#
_cell.length_a   1.000
_cell.length_b   1.000
_cell.length_c   1.000
_cell.angle_alpha   90.00
_cell.angle_beta   90.00
_cell.angle_gamma   90.00
#
_symmetry.space_group_name_H-M   'P 1'
#
loop_
_entity.id
_entity.type
_entity.pdbx_description
1 polymer ?
#
loop_
_entity_poly.entity_id
_entity_poly.type
_entity_poly.pdbx_seq_one_letter_code
_entity_poly.pdbx_strand_id
1 'polypeptide(L)'
;GNPDTPVNAIPPRAWARCQLRFVVGIDASDIVPALRRHLDREGFPMVQIALTREEMFCATRLDPDDAWVQWAAASIAKTSGKKPALLPNLGGSLPNDIFTDVLGLRTVWVPHSYPGCSQHAPNEHLPPELLREGLRIMAGLYWDLGAGQTPARAA
;
A
#
# COMPACT_ATOMS: atom_id res chain seq x y z
N GLY A 1 -3.94 26.99 -17.96
CA GLY A 1 -3.78 28.31 -17.33
C GLY A 1 -3.84 28.23 -15.82
N ASN A 2 -3.41 29.26 -15.14
CA ASN A 2 -3.58 29.34 -13.70
C ASN A 2 -5.02 29.78 -13.38
N PRO A 3 -5.81 29.01 -12.60
CA PRO A 3 -7.19 29.39 -12.29
C PRO A 3 -7.28 30.68 -11.44
N ASP A 4 -6.24 30.99 -10.64
CA ASP A 4 -6.21 32.17 -9.77
C ASP A 4 -5.91 33.47 -10.56
N THR A 5 -5.33 33.35 -11.74
CA THR A 5 -4.99 34.48 -12.62
C THR A 5 -5.33 34.12 -14.07
N PRO A 6 -6.61 34.04 -14.42
CA PRO A 6 -7.02 33.65 -15.76
C PRO A 6 -6.60 34.68 -16.79
N VAL A 7 -5.98 34.23 -17.86
CA VAL A 7 -5.67 35.04 -19.06
C VAL A 7 -6.43 34.53 -20.26
N ASN A 8 -6.93 35.44 -21.09
CA ASN A 8 -7.64 35.07 -22.30
C ASN A 8 -6.65 34.71 -23.43
N ALA A 9 -5.91 33.63 -23.22
CA ALA A 9 -4.93 33.10 -24.15
C ALA A 9 -4.80 31.59 -24.01
N ILE A 10 -4.45 30.91 -25.10
CA ILE A 10 -4.11 29.49 -25.09
C ILE A 10 -2.77 29.35 -24.36
N PRO A 11 -2.69 28.62 -23.26
CA PRO A 11 -1.44 28.47 -22.52
C PRO A 11 -0.41 27.72 -23.38
N PRO A 12 0.84 28.16 -23.42
CA PRO A 12 1.90 27.53 -24.23
C PRO A 12 2.38 26.21 -23.63
N ARG A 13 2.03 25.95 -22.37
CA ARG A 13 2.40 24.73 -21.62
C ARG A 13 1.21 24.23 -20.82
N ALA A 14 1.13 22.90 -20.74
CA ALA A 14 0.27 22.19 -19.80
C ALA A 14 1.12 21.15 -19.07
N TRP A 15 0.76 20.85 -17.84
CA TRP A 15 1.41 19.80 -17.06
C TRP A 15 0.38 18.99 -16.31
N ALA A 16 0.71 17.73 -16.08
CA ALA A 16 -0.07 16.83 -15.24
C ALA A 16 0.85 16.17 -14.23
N ARG A 17 0.40 16.08 -12.99
CA ARG A 17 1.06 15.27 -11.98
C ARG A 17 0.32 13.97 -11.84
N CYS A 18 1.03 12.86 -12.04
CA CYS A 18 0.46 11.53 -11.99
C CYS A 18 1.13 10.72 -10.88
N GLN A 19 0.38 9.87 -10.23
CA GLN A 19 0.89 8.85 -9.33
C GLN A 19 0.56 7.49 -9.95
N LEU A 20 1.58 6.69 -10.22
CA LEU A 20 1.41 5.32 -10.66
C LEU A 20 1.50 4.40 -9.44
N ARG A 21 0.51 3.53 -9.28
CA ARG A 21 0.51 2.43 -8.32
C ARG A 21 0.60 1.13 -9.09
N PHE A 22 1.45 0.24 -8.65
CA PHE A 22 1.71 -1.03 -9.35
C PHE A 22 1.76 -2.19 -8.35
N VAL A 23 1.63 -3.39 -8.87
CA VAL A 23 1.64 -4.64 -8.11
C VAL A 23 2.99 -5.34 -8.22
N VAL A 24 3.19 -6.39 -7.44
CA VAL A 24 4.38 -7.25 -7.55
C VAL A 24 4.53 -7.82 -8.98
N GLY A 25 5.77 -8.04 -9.39
CA GLY A 25 6.11 -8.52 -10.74
C GLY A 25 6.27 -7.41 -11.78
N ILE A 26 6.08 -6.14 -11.41
CA ILE A 26 6.42 -4.99 -12.25
C ILE A 26 7.85 -4.54 -11.92
N ASP A 27 8.68 -4.42 -12.94
CA ASP A 27 9.99 -3.81 -12.79
C ASP A 27 9.85 -2.29 -12.63
N ALA A 28 10.07 -1.82 -11.41
CA ALA A 28 9.97 -0.41 -11.08
C ALA A 28 10.96 0.46 -11.89
N SER A 29 12.12 -0.08 -12.26
CA SER A 29 13.14 0.64 -13.03
C SER A 29 12.73 0.87 -14.49
N ASP A 30 11.85 0.04 -15.04
CA ASP A 30 11.33 0.17 -16.41
C ASP A 30 10.09 1.07 -16.53
N ILE A 31 9.47 1.49 -15.43
CA ILE A 31 8.23 2.28 -15.48
C ILE A 31 8.40 3.57 -16.28
N VAL A 32 9.42 4.37 -15.98
CA VAL A 32 9.68 5.63 -16.69
C VAL A 32 10.14 5.40 -18.13
N PRO A 33 11.08 4.48 -18.40
CA PRO A 33 11.41 4.09 -19.77
C PRO A 33 10.23 3.57 -20.57
N ALA A 34 9.37 2.75 -19.97
CA ALA A 34 8.17 2.24 -20.62
C ALA A 34 7.18 3.36 -20.98
N LEU A 35 6.97 4.32 -20.06
CA LEU A 35 6.16 5.49 -20.34
C LEU A 35 6.74 6.32 -21.50
N ARG A 36 8.06 6.49 -21.55
CA ARG A 36 8.72 7.19 -22.66
C ARG A 36 8.48 6.47 -23.99
N ARG A 37 8.72 5.16 -24.02
CA ARG A 37 8.45 4.35 -25.22
C ARG A 37 6.98 4.42 -25.67
N HIS A 38 6.06 4.42 -24.70
CA HIS A 38 4.63 4.58 -24.99
C HIS A 38 4.33 5.91 -25.64
N LEU A 39 4.78 7.02 -25.06
CA LEU A 39 4.54 8.37 -25.58
C LEU A 39 5.13 8.55 -26.99
N ASP A 40 6.32 8.02 -27.23
CA ASP A 40 6.94 8.10 -28.56
C ASP A 40 6.13 7.32 -29.61
N ARG A 41 5.67 6.13 -29.26
CA ARG A 41 4.83 5.29 -30.14
C ARG A 41 3.49 5.93 -30.45
N GLU A 42 2.88 6.60 -29.48
CA GLU A 42 1.57 7.26 -29.65
C GLU A 42 1.68 8.66 -30.29
N GLY A 43 2.87 9.09 -30.70
CA GLY A 43 3.07 10.36 -31.41
C GLY A 43 3.23 11.58 -30.50
N PHE A 44 3.62 11.39 -29.25
CA PHE A 44 3.85 12.45 -28.27
C PHE A 44 5.32 12.58 -27.81
N PRO A 45 6.30 12.63 -28.75
CA PRO A 45 7.72 12.72 -28.38
C PRO A 45 8.07 14.03 -27.65
N MET A 46 7.24 15.09 -27.83
CA MET A 46 7.45 16.39 -27.21
C MET A 46 7.15 16.41 -25.71
N VAL A 47 6.48 15.39 -25.16
CA VAL A 47 6.15 15.33 -23.73
C VAL A 47 7.42 15.09 -22.91
N GLN A 48 7.64 15.97 -21.95
CA GLN A 48 8.73 15.83 -20.99
C GLN A 48 8.25 15.05 -19.76
N ILE A 49 9.02 14.09 -19.30
CA ILE A 49 8.76 13.34 -18.09
C ILE A 49 9.76 13.82 -17.04
N ALA A 50 9.24 14.22 -15.87
CA ALA A 50 10.05 14.57 -14.72
C ALA A 50 9.57 13.78 -13.49
N LEU A 51 10.49 13.11 -12.81
CA LEU A 51 10.20 12.47 -11.54
C LEU A 51 10.07 13.55 -10.45
N THR A 52 9.01 13.44 -9.65
CA THR A 52 8.82 14.34 -8.50
C THR A 52 9.52 13.83 -7.24
N ARG A 53 9.91 12.55 -7.23
CA ARG A 53 10.70 11.89 -6.18
C ARG A 53 11.62 10.88 -6.83
N GLU A 54 12.82 10.74 -6.30
CA GLU A 54 13.78 9.72 -6.72
C GLU A 54 13.49 8.36 -6.08
N GLU A 55 12.96 8.38 -4.85
CA GLU A 55 12.62 7.16 -4.12
C GLU A 55 11.24 6.64 -4.52
N MET A 56 11.18 5.37 -4.85
CA MET A 56 9.95 4.62 -5.12
C MET A 56 9.81 3.50 -4.09
N PHE A 57 8.59 3.34 -3.57
CA PHE A 57 8.25 2.14 -2.80
C PHE A 57 7.93 1.01 -3.75
N CYS A 58 8.62 -0.12 -3.61
CA CYS A 58 8.32 -1.30 -4.39
C CYS A 58 7.11 -2.04 -3.82
N ALA A 59 6.36 -2.68 -4.73
CA ALA A 59 5.24 -3.51 -4.31
C ALA A 59 5.76 -4.79 -3.66
N THR A 60 5.20 -5.16 -2.52
CA THR A 60 5.51 -6.41 -1.82
C THR A 60 4.26 -7.25 -1.64
N ARG A 61 4.43 -8.55 -1.58
CA ARG A 61 3.35 -9.50 -1.27
C ARG A 61 3.92 -10.71 -0.55
N LEU A 62 3.34 -11.03 0.59
CA LEU A 62 3.56 -12.31 1.24
C LEU A 62 2.55 -13.32 0.70
N ASP A 63 2.98 -14.59 0.54
CA ASP A 63 2.09 -15.67 0.12
C ASP A 63 0.95 -15.80 1.14
N PRO A 64 -0.31 -15.85 0.70
CA PRO A 64 -1.43 -16.10 1.61
C PRO A 64 -1.30 -17.39 2.43
N ASP A 65 -0.60 -18.41 1.90
CA ASP A 65 -0.36 -19.68 2.58
C ASP A 65 0.90 -19.66 3.47
N ASP A 66 1.62 -18.54 3.54
CA ASP A 66 2.75 -18.39 4.46
C ASP A 66 2.31 -18.65 5.91
N ALA A 67 3.12 -19.39 6.65
CA ALA A 67 2.80 -19.78 8.01
C ALA A 67 2.51 -18.60 8.96
N TRP A 68 3.15 -17.45 8.75
CA TRP A 68 2.88 -16.24 9.54
C TRP A 68 1.55 -15.58 9.19
N VAL A 69 1.13 -15.65 7.92
CA VAL A 69 -0.19 -15.18 7.49
C VAL A 69 -1.28 -16.03 8.13
N GLN A 70 -1.13 -17.35 8.06
CA GLN A 70 -2.09 -18.29 8.64
C GLN A 70 -2.14 -18.18 10.18
N TRP A 71 -0.99 -18.01 10.82
CA TRP A 71 -0.91 -17.77 12.27
C TRP A 71 -1.63 -16.49 12.67
N ALA A 72 -1.37 -15.39 11.97
CA ALA A 72 -2.02 -14.10 12.25
C ALA A 72 -3.54 -14.19 12.04
N ALA A 73 -3.97 -14.84 10.95
CA ALA A 73 -5.39 -15.06 10.68
C ALA A 73 -6.08 -15.89 11.78
N ALA A 74 -5.42 -16.94 12.27
CA ALA A 74 -5.93 -17.77 13.36
C ALA A 74 -6.01 -16.98 14.68
N SER A 75 -4.98 -16.22 15.04
CA SER A 75 -4.98 -15.37 16.23
C SER A 75 -6.07 -14.29 16.18
N ILE A 76 -6.23 -13.65 15.04
CA ILE A 76 -7.30 -12.66 14.83
C ILE A 76 -8.68 -13.32 14.96
N ALA A 77 -8.89 -14.47 14.33
CA ALA A 77 -10.15 -15.20 14.44
C ALA A 77 -10.49 -15.59 15.88
N LYS A 78 -9.50 -16.10 16.63
CA LYS A 78 -9.61 -16.45 18.04
C LYS A 78 -10.00 -15.24 18.89
N THR A 79 -9.37 -14.10 18.67
CA THR A 79 -9.59 -12.90 19.49
C THR A 79 -10.86 -12.14 19.12
N SER A 80 -11.19 -12.05 17.84
CA SER A 80 -12.36 -11.31 17.37
C SER A 80 -13.65 -12.14 17.35
N GLY A 81 -13.52 -13.47 17.32
CA GLY A 81 -14.64 -14.40 17.08
C GLY A 81 -15.10 -14.39 15.62
N LYS A 82 -14.39 -13.74 14.70
CA LYS A 82 -14.75 -13.61 13.28
C LYS A 82 -13.61 -14.12 12.41
N LYS A 83 -13.93 -14.80 11.31
CA LYS A 83 -12.93 -15.18 10.31
C LYS A 83 -12.44 -13.93 9.57
N PRO A 84 -11.14 -13.59 9.61
CA PRO A 84 -10.63 -12.47 8.83
C PRO A 84 -10.65 -12.78 7.34
N ALA A 85 -10.83 -11.75 6.52
CA ALA A 85 -10.61 -11.83 5.08
C ALA A 85 -9.12 -11.65 4.80
N LEU A 86 -8.55 -12.52 3.98
CA LEU A 86 -7.19 -12.38 3.46
C LEU A 86 -7.26 -11.69 2.10
N LEU A 87 -6.65 -10.51 2.01
CA LEU A 87 -6.57 -9.73 0.78
C LEU A 87 -5.14 -9.81 0.26
N PRO A 88 -4.87 -10.52 -0.84
CA PRO A 88 -3.52 -10.67 -1.37
C PRO A 88 -2.94 -9.38 -1.92
N ASN A 89 -3.80 -8.43 -2.29
CA ASN A 89 -3.39 -7.10 -2.75
C ASN A 89 -4.29 -6.04 -2.12
N LEU A 90 -3.69 -4.96 -1.66
CA LEU A 90 -4.38 -3.80 -1.14
C LEU A 90 -3.72 -2.54 -1.68
N GLY A 91 -4.53 -1.57 -2.12
CA GLY A 91 -4.05 -0.28 -2.63
C GLY A 91 -3.62 0.67 -1.53
N GLY A 92 -2.49 0.41 -0.90
CA GLY A 92 -1.86 1.29 0.07
C GLY A 92 -0.37 1.38 -0.21
N SER A 93 0.27 2.48 0.17
CA SER A 93 1.72 2.66 0.03
C SER A 93 2.35 2.77 1.40
N LEU A 94 3.12 1.77 1.74
CA LEU A 94 3.96 1.71 2.94
C LEU A 94 5.37 1.31 2.51
N PRO A 95 6.41 1.62 3.28
CA PRO A 95 7.78 1.20 3.01
C PRO A 95 7.98 -0.29 3.39
N ASN A 96 7.10 -1.17 2.91
CA ASN A 96 7.15 -2.60 3.22
C ASN A 96 8.35 -3.29 2.58
N ASP A 97 8.78 -2.82 1.43
CA ASP A 97 9.97 -3.27 0.73
C ASP A 97 11.22 -3.19 1.60
N ILE A 98 11.34 -2.17 2.46
CA ILE A 98 12.44 -2.09 3.44
C ILE A 98 12.40 -3.29 4.41
N PHE A 99 11.21 -3.64 4.89
CA PHE A 99 11.08 -4.76 5.84
C PHE A 99 11.25 -6.11 5.15
N THR A 100 10.69 -6.27 3.95
CA THR A 100 10.70 -7.57 3.25
C THR A 100 12.00 -7.79 2.50
N ASP A 101 12.42 -6.83 1.69
CA ASP A 101 13.49 -7.03 0.71
C ASP A 101 14.87 -6.67 1.29
N VAL A 102 14.94 -5.67 2.19
CA VAL A 102 16.20 -5.27 2.83
C VAL A 102 16.45 -6.03 4.12
N LEU A 103 15.43 -6.16 4.99
CA LEU A 103 15.57 -6.80 6.29
C LEU A 103 15.19 -8.28 6.28
N GLY A 104 14.62 -8.81 5.19
CA GLY A 104 14.19 -10.21 5.08
C GLY A 104 13.08 -10.60 6.05
N LEU A 105 12.27 -9.64 6.50
CA LEU A 105 11.19 -9.87 7.45
C LEU A 105 9.88 -10.18 6.74
N ARG A 106 9.11 -11.09 7.29
CA ARG A 106 7.74 -11.33 6.87
C ARG A 106 6.83 -10.27 7.48
N THR A 107 6.06 -9.59 6.64
CA THR A 107 5.13 -8.53 7.07
C THR A 107 3.69 -8.95 6.82
N VAL A 108 2.87 -8.86 7.86
CA VAL A 108 1.42 -9.03 7.77
C VAL A 108 0.77 -7.70 8.11
N TRP A 109 -0.01 -7.18 7.18
CA TRP A 109 -0.69 -5.91 7.34
C TRP A 109 -2.09 -6.13 7.92
N VAL A 110 -2.37 -5.54 9.08
CA VAL A 110 -3.67 -5.64 9.77
C VAL A 110 -4.29 -4.24 9.84
N PRO A 111 -5.10 -3.83 8.84
CA PRO A 111 -5.71 -2.51 8.82
C PRO A 111 -6.87 -2.40 9.82
N HIS A 112 -7.01 -1.22 10.43
CA HIS A 112 -8.08 -0.89 11.38
C HIS A 112 -8.89 0.31 10.90
N SER A 113 -9.31 0.30 9.64
CA SER A 113 -10.13 1.34 9.04
C SER A 113 -11.32 0.73 8.28
N TYR A 114 -12.20 1.58 7.77
CA TYR A 114 -13.34 1.15 6.98
C TYR A 114 -13.61 2.17 5.86
N PRO A 115 -14.38 1.80 4.81
CA PRO A 115 -14.56 2.67 3.64
C PRO A 115 -15.18 4.04 3.95
N GLY A 116 -16.02 4.13 4.99
CA GLY A 116 -16.68 5.37 5.39
C GLY A 116 -15.87 6.29 6.29
N CYS A 117 -14.59 5.96 6.57
CA CYS A 117 -13.77 6.75 7.51
C CYS A 117 -13.32 8.13 6.98
N SER A 118 -13.63 8.47 5.75
CA SER A 118 -13.18 9.71 5.08
C SER A 118 -11.65 9.84 5.06
N GLN A 119 -10.94 8.72 4.82
CA GLN A 119 -9.47 8.69 4.82
C GLN A 119 -8.89 9.78 3.92
N HIS A 120 -7.94 10.55 4.46
CA HIS A 120 -7.28 11.69 3.80
C HIS A 120 -8.24 12.84 3.42
N ALA A 121 -9.39 12.95 4.07
CA ALA A 121 -10.38 13.98 3.83
C ALA A 121 -10.82 14.66 5.13
N PRO A 122 -11.51 15.81 5.05
CA PRO A 122 -12.12 16.43 6.24
C PRO A 122 -13.04 15.45 6.97
N ASN A 123 -13.03 15.53 8.30
CA ASN A 123 -13.79 14.65 9.20
C ASN A 123 -13.37 13.18 9.14
N GLU A 124 -12.12 12.90 8.82
CA GLU A 124 -11.56 11.55 8.97
C GLU A 124 -11.81 11.04 10.40
N HIS A 125 -12.35 9.85 10.51
CA HIS A 125 -12.79 9.32 11.80
C HIS A 125 -12.71 7.81 11.87
N LEU A 126 -12.70 7.29 13.08
CA LEU A 126 -12.76 5.86 13.36
C LEU A 126 -13.89 5.60 14.39
N PRO A 127 -14.88 4.76 14.07
CA PRO A 127 -15.91 4.38 15.04
C PRO A 127 -15.31 3.72 16.28
N PRO A 128 -15.84 4.03 17.49
CA PRO A 128 -15.33 3.47 18.74
C PRO A 128 -15.33 1.94 18.78
N GLU A 129 -16.26 1.30 18.10
CA GLU A 129 -16.33 -0.17 18.03
C GLU A 129 -15.17 -0.76 17.27
N LEU A 130 -14.78 -0.16 16.14
CA LEU A 130 -13.60 -0.58 15.36
C LEU A 130 -12.32 -0.34 16.12
N LEU A 131 -12.22 0.80 16.83
CA LEU A 131 -11.06 1.06 17.68
C LEU A 131 -10.90 -0.02 18.77
N ARG A 132 -11.97 -0.34 19.48
CA ARG A 132 -11.95 -1.37 20.53
C ARG A 132 -11.65 -2.77 19.97
N GLU A 133 -12.20 -3.11 18.80
CA GLU A 133 -11.92 -4.38 18.13
C GLU A 133 -10.44 -4.43 17.71
N GLY A 134 -9.92 -3.36 17.10
CA GLY A 134 -8.51 -3.26 16.72
C GLY A 134 -7.55 -3.42 17.89
N LEU A 135 -7.81 -2.74 19.00
CA LEU A 135 -7.01 -2.86 20.21
C LEU A 135 -7.00 -4.30 20.75
N ARG A 136 -8.17 -4.98 20.77
CA ARG A 136 -8.26 -6.38 21.19
C ARG A 136 -7.48 -7.32 20.26
N ILE A 137 -7.62 -7.12 18.94
CA ILE A 137 -6.89 -7.90 17.95
C ILE A 137 -5.39 -7.75 18.14
N MET A 138 -4.89 -6.53 18.27
CA MET A 138 -3.45 -6.29 18.48
C MET A 138 -2.97 -6.89 19.80
N ALA A 139 -3.71 -6.72 20.90
CA ALA A 139 -3.38 -7.35 22.17
C ALA A 139 -3.35 -8.89 22.06
N GLY A 140 -4.30 -9.47 21.34
CA GLY A 140 -4.33 -10.93 21.09
C GLY A 140 -3.13 -11.42 20.30
N LEU A 141 -2.74 -10.73 19.25
CA LEU A 141 -1.55 -11.05 18.45
C LEU A 141 -0.28 -11.02 19.31
N TYR A 142 -0.08 -9.96 20.10
CA TYR A 142 1.08 -9.88 21.01
C TYR A 142 1.06 -10.94 22.10
N TRP A 143 -0.12 -11.26 22.62
CA TRP A 143 -0.28 -12.32 23.61
C TRP A 143 0.12 -13.69 23.04
N ASP A 144 -0.42 -14.05 21.88
CA ASP A 144 -0.14 -15.33 21.22
C ASP A 144 1.33 -15.43 20.80
N LEU A 145 1.93 -14.31 20.37
CA LEU A 145 3.36 -14.21 20.09
C LEU A 145 4.20 -14.49 21.33
N GLY A 146 3.86 -13.85 22.46
CA GLY A 146 4.56 -14.02 23.74
C GLY A 146 4.37 -15.41 24.37
N ALA A 147 3.23 -16.07 24.09
CA ALA A 147 2.98 -17.44 24.53
C ALA A 147 3.74 -18.51 23.72
N GLY A 148 4.53 -18.10 22.73
CA GLY A 148 5.34 -19.01 21.91
C GLY A 148 4.55 -19.82 20.88
N GLN A 149 3.29 -19.47 20.63
CA GLN A 149 2.44 -20.11 19.62
C GLN A 149 2.75 -19.55 18.22
N THR A 150 4.02 -19.56 17.84
CA THR A 150 4.49 -18.98 16.57
C THR A 150 4.88 -20.04 15.57
N PRO A 151 4.84 -19.76 14.28
CA PRO A 151 5.43 -20.63 13.28
C PRO A 151 6.91 -20.87 13.56
N ALA A 152 7.38 -22.09 13.28
CA ALA A 152 8.80 -22.38 13.36
C ALA A 152 9.61 -21.38 12.51
N ARG A 153 10.77 -20.93 13.02
CA ARG A 153 11.69 -20.16 12.19
C ARG A 153 12.06 -21.03 10.99
N ALA A 154 11.85 -20.49 9.78
CA ALA A 154 12.47 -21.10 8.61
C ALA A 154 13.98 -21.10 8.82
N ALA A 155 14.56 -22.29 8.69
CA ALA A 155 16.01 -22.49 8.81
C ALA A 155 16.75 -21.75 7.69
#